data_83b7cea8741aab187d456deca5720c0e
#
_entry.id   83b7cea8741aab187d456deca5720c0e
#
_cell.length_a   1.000
_cell.length_b   1.000
_cell.length_c   1.000
_cell.angle_alpha   90.00
_cell.angle_beta   90.00
_cell.angle_gamma   90.00
#
_symmetry.space_group_name_H-M   'P 1'
#
loop_
_entity.id
_entity.type
_entity.pdbx_description
1 polymer ?
#
loop_
_entity_poly.entity_id
_entity_poly.type
_entity_poly.pdbx_seq_one_letter_code
_entity_poly.pdbx_strand_id
1 'polypeptide(L)'
;MAEKFYITTPIYYPSGSPHIGHCYTTVACDTVARYKRAKGFDVMFLTGTDEHGQKIEDKATAAGLSPKEYTDKVVAEFQKLWAYMNVSYDRFVRTTDDYHIQTVQYVFKQLYDKGYIYKGEYKGKYCKPCESFWTDSQLVDGKCPDCGREVVDMTEEAYFFKLSAFSDKLRELLESGTFLEPSSRVNEMVNNFIKPGLEDLCVSRTSFKWGVPVDFDDKHVVYVWIDALSNYISALGFHNDTYQDYDKFWPADIHVMAKEIVRFHALIWPAILMALEIPLPKKIYGHGWITFGDKKMSKSLGNVVDPFVLGDRYGVDALRYEILREMPFSSDCTFVSELFLQRVNTDLANNLGNLVSRTVSMIQKYFDGQLTTERQADELDKELVALAEETPKKVEEKIDNMHLSDALAEIFNLISRANKYIDETTPWALAKDESQRTRLATVLYNLLETIRISSVLLQPFMPATMPEIWKRIGAGDKETAWNTVYAFGALPQNAKVTGGDPLFPRINIQQELEYMAAI
;
A
#
# COMPACT_ATOMS: atom_id res chain seq x y z
N MET A 1 -4.12 12.84 -24.02
CA MET A 1 -3.33 11.75 -23.39
C MET A 1 -3.87 11.58 -21.99
N ALA A 2 -3.95 10.37 -21.47
CA ALA A 2 -4.32 10.13 -20.06
C ALA A 2 -3.31 10.84 -19.15
N GLU A 3 -3.79 11.36 -18.01
CA GLU A 3 -2.93 11.93 -16.98
C GLU A 3 -2.08 10.79 -16.37
N LYS A 4 -0.80 11.04 -16.11
CA LYS A 4 0.10 10.04 -15.53
C LYS A 4 -0.01 10.00 -14.00
N PHE A 5 0.21 8.83 -13.42
CA PHE A 5 0.34 8.67 -11.97
C PHE A 5 1.40 7.62 -11.65
N TYR A 6 2.41 8.01 -10.88
CA TYR A 6 3.49 7.12 -10.46
C TYR A 6 3.50 6.96 -8.95
N ILE A 7 3.21 5.74 -8.49
CA ILE A 7 3.20 5.36 -7.08
C ILE A 7 4.19 4.24 -6.81
N THR A 8 4.88 4.28 -5.66
CA THR A 8 5.85 3.26 -5.29
C THR A 8 5.68 2.78 -3.86
N THR A 9 5.94 1.50 -3.61
CA THR A 9 6.33 1.02 -2.28
C THR A 9 7.82 1.31 -2.04
N PRO A 10 8.38 1.11 -0.83
CA PRO A 10 9.81 0.89 -0.69
C PRO A 10 10.17 -0.45 -1.34
N ILE A 11 11.42 -0.64 -1.71
CA ILE A 11 11.93 -1.96 -2.04
C ILE A 11 12.20 -2.73 -0.74
N TYR A 12 11.80 -4.00 -0.70
CA TYR A 12 11.82 -4.80 0.51
C TYR A 12 13.14 -5.55 0.67
N TYR A 13 13.68 -5.54 1.89
CA TYR A 13 14.93 -6.23 2.18
C TYR A 13 14.69 -7.75 2.34
N PRO A 14 15.20 -8.62 1.42
CA PRO A 14 14.85 -10.03 1.38
C PRO A 14 15.67 -10.85 2.39
N SER A 15 15.67 -10.43 3.63
CA SER A 15 16.36 -11.12 4.73
C SER A 15 15.56 -12.26 5.36
N GLY A 16 14.39 -12.55 4.84
CA GLY A 16 13.48 -13.62 5.26
C GLY A 16 12.15 -13.54 4.53
N SER A 17 11.28 -14.55 4.68
CA SER A 17 9.98 -14.59 4.00
C SER A 17 9.11 -13.39 4.32
N PRO A 18 8.30 -12.90 3.38
CA PRO A 18 7.41 -11.77 3.62
C PRO A 18 6.30 -12.10 4.64
N HIS A 19 5.70 -11.08 5.22
CA HIS A 19 4.63 -11.18 6.23
C HIS A 19 3.62 -10.03 6.08
N ILE A 20 2.57 -10.01 6.89
CA ILE A 20 1.48 -9.04 6.82
C ILE A 20 1.95 -7.57 6.86
N GLY A 21 3.06 -7.26 7.54
CA GLY A 21 3.64 -5.91 7.56
C GLY A 21 4.10 -5.43 6.17
N HIS A 22 4.59 -6.34 5.31
CA HIS A 22 4.90 -6.02 3.90
C HIS A 22 3.60 -5.85 3.08
N CYS A 23 2.56 -6.65 3.40
CA CYS A 23 1.25 -6.51 2.76
C CYS A 23 0.64 -5.12 3.00
N TYR A 24 0.85 -4.54 4.18
CA TYR A 24 0.26 -3.25 4.56
C TYR A 24 0.58 -2.15 3.55
N THR A 25 1.86 -1.88 3.33
CA THR A 25 2.30 -0.87 2.36
C THR A 25 1.86 -1.24 0.94
N THR A 26 2.06 -2.51 0.56
CA THR A 26 1.85 -2.94 -0.83
C THR A 26 0.37 -2.94 -1.21
N VAL A 27 -0.51 -3.41 -0.32
CA VAL A 27 -1.97 -3.41 -0.57
C VAL A 27 -2.53 -1.98 -0.57
N ALA A 28 -2.00 -1.09 0.27
CA ALA A 28 -2.39 0.32 0.24
C ALA A 28 -2.01 0.99 -1.08
N CYS A 29 -0.78 0.79 -1.57
CA CYS A 29 -0.34 1.29 -2.88
C CYS A 29 -1.14 0.68 -4.03
N ASP A 30 -1.42 -0.63 -3.99
CA ASP A 30 -2.25 -1.32 -4.98
C ASP A 30 -3.67 -0.75 -5.03
N THR A 31 -4.25 -0.46 -3.88
CA THR A 31 -5.58 0.15 -3.80
C THR A 31 -5.61 1.52 -4.47
N VAL A 32 -4.64 2.38 -4.21
CA VAL A 32 -4.53 3.69 -4.87
C VAL A 32 -4.26 3.54 -6.36
N ALA A 33 -3.38 2.62 -6.77
CA ALA A 33 -3.10 2.35 -8.17
C ALA A 33 -4.34 1.88 -8.94
N ARG A 34 -5.12 0.95 -8.38
CA ARG A 34 -6.40 0.48 -8.95
C ARG A 34 -7.42 1.60 -9.07
N TYR A 35 -7.56 2.41 -8.03
CA TYR A 35 -8.43 3.58 -8.05
C TYR A 35 -8.04 4.56 -9.16
N LYS A 36 -6.76 4.92 -9.26
CA LYS A 36 -6.28 5.83 -10.33
C LYS A 36 -6.49 5.25 -11.72
N ARG A 37 -6.25 3.95 -11.94
CA ARG A 37 -6.56 3.27 -13.21
C ARG A 37 -8.06 3.32 -13.53
N ALA A 38 -8.92 3.05 -12.54
CA ALA A 38 -10.37 3.12 -12.71
C ALA A 38 -10.83 4.54 -13.10
N LYS A 39 -10.14 5.59 -12.64
CA LYS A 39 -10.36 6.99 -13.05
C LYS A 39 -9.75 7.34 -14.42
N GLY A 40 -9.08 6.41 -15.08
CA GLY A 40 -8.51 6.61 -16.43
C GLY A 40 -7.10 7.20 -16.46
N PHE A 41 -6.38 7.22 -15.32
CA PHE A 41 -4.96 7.58 -15.30
C PHE A 41 -4.11 6.48 -15.95
N ASP A 42 -3.01 6.91 -16.56
CA ASP A 42 -1.92 6.01 -16.96
C ASP A 42 -1.00 5.81 -15.75
N VAL A 43 -1.08 4.64 -15.13
CA VAL A 43 -0.47 4.38 -13.82
C VAL A 43 0.78 3.53 -13.97
N MET A 44 1.85 3.95 -13.31
CA MET A 44 3.02 3.13 -12.99
C MET A 44 3.02 2.82 -11.49
N PHE A 45 2.88 1.55 -11.14
CA PHE A 45 3.03 1.06 -9.78
C PHE A 45 4.29 0.22 -9.65
N LEU A 46 5.29 0.74 -8.91
CA LEU A 46 6.58 0.11 -8.69
C LEU A 46 6.67 -0.50 -7.29
N THR A 47 7.16 -1.73 -7.23
CA THR A 47 7.62 -2.40 -6.02
C THR A 47 8.91 -3.16 -6.32
N GLY A 48 9.54 -3.81 -5.34
CA GLY A 48 10.76 -4.56 -5.59
C GLY A 48 11.48 -5.02 -4.32
N THR A 49 12.74 -5.42 -4.51
CA THR A 49 13.62 -5.93 -3.44
C THR A 49 14.99 -5.24 -3.42
N ASP A 50 15.43 -4.92 -2.21
CA ASP A 50 16.77 -4.41 -1.90
C ASP A 50 17.66 -5.59 -1.47
N GLU A 51 18.55 -6.04 -2.38
CA GLU A 51 19.19 -7.36 -2.29
C GLU A 51 20.65 -7.33 -1.88
N HIS A 52 21.24 -6.15 -1.73
CA HIS A 52 22.66 -5.99 -1.40
C HIS A 52 22.89 -5.88 0.12
N GLY A 53 24.17 -5.95 0.51
CA GLY A 53 24.61 -5.69 1.87
C GLY A 53 25.09 -6.92 2.64
N GLN A 54 25.82 -6.66 3.72
CA GLN A 54 26.51 -7.68 4.53
C GLN A 54 25.55 -8.71 5.14
N LYS A 55 24.37 -8.27 5.57
CA LYS A 55 23.38 -9.16 6.19
C LYS A 55 22.85 -10.23 5.23
N ILE A 56 22.74 -9.92 3.93
CA ILE A 56 22.38 -10.90 2.90
C ILE A 56 23.54 -11.86 2.68
N GLU A 57 24.77 -11.34 2.56
CA GLU A 57 25.98 -12.17 2.41
C GLU A 57 26.13 -13.16 3.57
N ASP A 58 25.95 -12.71 4.82
CA ASP A 58 25.99 -13.56 6.02
C ASP A 58 24.90 -14.66 5.98
N LYS A 59 23.68 -14.31 5.60
CA LYS A 59 22.57 -15.28 5.55
C LYS A 59 22.74 -16.28 4.42
N ALA A 60 23.21 -15.86 3.28
CA ALA A 60 23.55 -16.73 2.16
C ALA A 60 24.64 -17.73 2.56
N THR A 61 25.72 -17.24 3.19
CA THR A 61 26.80 -18.07 3.71
C THR A 61 26.31 -19.09 4.73
N ALA A 62 25.47 -18.67 5.69
CA ALA A 62 24.86 -19.56 6.68
C ALA A 62 23.95 -20.64 6.05
N ALA A 63 23.36 -20.33 4.89
CA ALA A 63 22.52 -21.27 4.13
C ALA A 63 23.32 -22.13 3.13
N GLY A 64 24.63 -21.92 3.00
CA GLY A 64 25.48 -22.61 2.02
C GLY A 64 25.19 -22.23 0.57
N LEU A 65 24.74 -21.01 0.33
CA LEU A 65 24.33 -20.47 -0.97
C LEU A 65 25.18 -19.24 -1.33
N SER A 66 25.27 -18.93 -2.60
CA SER A 66 25.69 -17.59 -3.02
C SER A 66 24.63 -16.54 -2.64
N PRO A 67 25.02 -15.26 -2.44
CA PRO A 67 24.05 -14.19 -2.17
C PRO A 67 22.93 -14.10 -3.22
N LYS A 68 23.27 -14.27 -4.50
CA LYS A 68 22.29 -14.26 -5.60
C LYS A 68 21.29 -15.41 -5.52
N GLU A 69 21.76 -16.64 -5.27
CA GLU A 69 20.87 -17.80 -5.10
C GLU A 69 19.96 -17.65 -3.87
N TYR A 70 20.48 -17.07 -2.80
CA TYR A 70 19.70 -16.80 -1.59
C TYR A 70 18.59 -15.77 -1.89
N THR A 71 18.94 -14.63 -2.50
CA THR A 71 17.97 -13.58 -2.82
C THR A 71 16.94 -14.07 -3.83
N ASP A 72 17.33 -14.84 -4.86
CA ASP A 72 16.39 -15.40 -5.84
C ASP A 72 15.28 -16.25 -5.18
N LYS A 73 15.64 -17.05 -4.17
CA LYS A 73 14.66 -17.84 -3.41
C LYS A 73 13.68 -16.95 -2.63
N VAL A 74 14.18 -15.95 -1.92
CA VAL A 74 13.35 -15.08 -1.09
C VAL A 74 12.49 -14.15 -1.96
N VAL A 75 13.05 -13.63 -3.06
CA VAL A 75 12.30 -12.82 -4.03
C VAL A 75 11.11 -13.59 -4.62
N ALA A 76 11.29 -14.87 -4.94
CA ALA A 76 10.19 -15.71 -5.41
C ALA A 76 9.04 -15.81 -4.39
N GLU A 77 9.35 -15.82 -3.08
CA GLU A 77 8.32 -15.78 -2.02
C GLU A 77 7.57 -14.44 -1.99
N PHE A 78 8.28 -13.31 -2.19
CA PHE A 78 7.62 -12.00 -2.30
C PHE A 78 6.69 -11.94 -3.52
N GLN A 79 7.16 -12.36 -4.68
CA GLN A 79 6.35 -12.36 -5.91
C GLN A 79 5.14 -13.31 -5.77
N LYS A 80 5.31 -14.49 -5.14
CA LYS A 80 4.21 -15.39 -4.82
C LYS A 80 3.18 -14.74 -3.91
N LEU A 81 3.62 -14.01 -2.87
CA LEU A 81 2.71 -13.31 -1.97
C LEU A 81 1.97 -12.18 -2.68
N TRP A 82 2.64 -11.40 -3.53
CA TRP A 82 1.98 -10.34 -4.29
C TRP A 82 0.93 -10.88 -5.27
N ALA A 83 1.24 -11.97 -5.95
CA ALA A 83 0.26 -12.66 -6.80
C ALA A 83 -0.93 -13.17 -5.99
N TYR A 84 -0.67 -13.80 -4.84
CA TYR A 84 -1.70 -14.30 -3.93
C TYR A 84 -2.61 -13.18 -3.40
N MET A 85 -2.02 -12.06 -2.99
CA MET A 85 -2.75 -10.88 -2.51
C MET A 85 -3.41 -10.06 -3.64
N ASN A 86 -3.34 -10.53 -4.89
CA ASN A 86 -3.88 -9.87 -6.07
C ASN A 86 -3.33 -8.44 -6.25
N VAL A 87 -2.03 -8.25 -6.02
CA VAL A 87 -1.34 -6.97 -6.21
C VAL A 87 -1.06 -6.74 -7.69
N SER A 88 -1.42 -5.57 -8.20
CA SER A 88 -1.38 -5.20 -9.62
C SER A 88 -0.21 -4.27 -9.98
N TYR A 89 0.99 -4.54 -9.44
CA TYR A 89 2.18 -3.76 -9.79
C TYR A 89 2.52 -3.89 -11.29
N ASP A 90 3.04 -2.80 -11.87
CA ASP A 90 3.47 -2.79 -13.26
C ASP A 90 4.93 -3.21 -13.39
N ARG A 91 5.73 -2.94 -12.35
CA ARG A 91 7.17 -3.25 -12.37
C ARG A 91 7.67 -3.71 -11.00
N PHE A 92 8.49 -4.75 -11.03
CA PHE A 92 9.20 -5.29 -9.86
C PHE A 92 10.70 -5.10 -10.08
N VAL A 93 11.32 -4.17 -9.35
CA VAL A 93 12.74 -3.89 -9.45
C VAL A 93 13.53 -4.76 -8.47
N ARG A 94 14.67 -5.25 -8.92
CA ARG A 94 15.69 -5.92 -8.08
C ARG A 94 16.96 -5.09 -8.12
N THR A 95 17.57 -4.82 -6.98
CA THR A 95 18.84 -4.06 -6.98
C THR A 95 20.00 -4.85 -7.62
N THR A 96 19.82 -6.15 -7.82
CA THR A 96 20.75 -7.02 -8.55
C THR A 96 20.54 -7.06 -10.07
N ASP A 97 19.54 -6.35 -10.60
CA ASP A 97 19.34 -6.24 -12.05
C ASP A 97 20.40 -5.34 -12.69
N ASP A 98 20.93 -5.76 -13.84
CA ASP A 98 22.01 -5.04 -14.52
C ASP A 98 21.67 -3.58 -14.84
N TYR A 99 20.44 -3.31 -15.27
CA TYR A 99 19.99 -1.94 -15.55
C TYR A 99 20.00 -1.05 -14.30
N HIS A 100 19.68 -1.62 -13.14
CA HIS A 100 19.74 -0.90 -11.87
C HIS A 100 21.17 -0.60 -11.47
N ILE A 101 22.07 -1.59 -11.56
CA ILE A 101 23.50 -1.44 -11.30
C ILE A 101 24.10 -0.32 -12.17
N GLN A 102 23.80 -0.30 -13.47
CA GLN A 102 24.23 0.77 -14.39
C GLN A 102 23.78 2.17 -13.92
N THR A 103 22.50 2.30 -13.54
CA THR A 103 21.97 3.57 -13.04
C THR A 103 22.67 3.99 -11.74
N VAL A 104 22.88 3.08 -10.81
CA VAL A 104 23.56 3.37 -9.52
C VAL A 104 24.99 3.84 -9.74
N GLN A 105 25.75 3.15 -10.61
CA GLN A 105 27.10 3.54 -10.97
C GLN A 105 27.13 4.93 -11.61
N TYR A 106 26.22 5.22 -12.52
CA TYR A 106 26.07 6.54 -13.11
C TYR A 106 25.78 7.61 -12.04
N VAL A 107 24.79 7.39 -11.17
CA VAL A 107 24.45 8.31 -10.09
C VAL A 107 25.63 8.58 -9.17
N PHE A 108 26.32 7.53 -8.72
CA PHE A 108 27.47 7.65 -7.84
C PHE A 108 28.61 8.45 -8.50
N LYS A 109 28.90 8.14 -9.76
CA LYS A 109 29.93 8.83 -10.55
C LYS A 109 29.61 10.31 -10.76
N GLN A 110 28.35 10.64 -11.10
CA GLN A 110 27.92 12.04 -11.27
C GLN A 110 28.03 12.84 -9.96
N LEU A 111 27.65 12.25 -8.83
CA LEU A 111 27.80 12.89 -7.52
C LEU A 111 29.27 13.12 -7.17
N TYR A 112 30.14 12.20 -7.53
CA TYR A 112 31.58 12.33 -7.35
C TYR A 112 32.18 13.42 -8.24
N ASP A 113 31.87 13.41 -9.54
CA ASP A 113 32.38 14.41 -10.50
C ASP A 113 31.92 15.84 -10.19
N LYS A 114 30.70 15.98 -9.67
CA LYS A 114 30.16 17.27 -9.18
C LYS A 114 30.73 17.69 -7.81
N GLY A 115 31.54 16.86 -7.18
CA GLY A 115 32.17 17.14 -5.89
C GLY A 115 31.24 17.01 -4.68
N TYR A 116 30.09 16.37 -4.83
CA TYR A 116 29.19 16.04 -3.73
C TYR A 116 29.56 14.73 -3.02
N ILE A 117 30.39 13.89 -3.64
CA ILE A 117 31.01 12.73 -3.01
C ILE A 117 32.51 12.96 -2.91
N TYR A 118 33.10 12.65 -1.76
CA TYR A 118 34.52 12.74 -1.50
C TYR A 118 35.02 11.52 -0.69
N LYS A 119 36.30 11.20 -0.80
CA LYS A 119 36.96 10.08 -0.10
C LYS A 119 37.47 10.52 1.27
N GLY A 120 37.25 9.71 2.30
CA GLY A 120 37.70 9.98 3.67
C GLY A 120 37.82 8.69 4.49
N GLU A 121 38.12 8.85 5.78
CA GLU A 121 38.14 7.75 6.75
C GLU A 121 36.97 7.92 7.70
N TYR A 122 36.20 6.85 7.89
CA TYR A 122 35.10 6.81 8.84
C TYR A 122 35.49 6.01 10.09
N LYS A 123 35.28 6.62 11.25
CA LYS A 123 35.34 5.96 12.56
C LYS A 123 34.00 6.17 13.22
N GLY A 124 33.26 5.11 13.51
CA GLY A 124 31.95 5.24 14.11
C GLY A 124 31.39 3.96 14.68
N LYS A 125 30.23 4.08 15.30
CA LYS A 125 29.47 2.99 15.88
C LYS A 125 28.58 2.38 14.81
N TYR A 126 28.87 1.17 14.40
CA TYR A 126 28.13 0.48 13.35
C TYR A 126 27.10 -0.50 13.92
N CYS A 127 25.86 -0.35 13.51
CA CYS A 127 24.81 -1.31 13.79
C CYS A 127 24.66 -2.27 12.61
N LYS A 128 25.17 -3.48 12.73
CA LYS A 128 25.10 -4.50 11.67
C LYS A 128 23.66 -4.85 11.25
N PRO A 129 22.66 -4.99 12.18
CA PRO A 129 21.29 -5.30 11.78
C PRO A 129 20.55 -4.20 11.01
N CYS A 130 20.89 -2.92 11.27
CA CYS A 130 20.29 -1.77 10.58
C CYS A 130 21.16 -1.27 9.41
N GLU A 131 22.37 -1.84 9.27
CA GLU A 131 23.37 -1.38 8.29
C GLU A 131 23.60 0.15 8.35
N SER A 132 23.62 0.68 9.58
CA SER A 132 23.69 2.12 9.81
C SER A 132 24.85 2.46 10.74
N PHE A 133 25.57 3.53 10.40
CA PHE A 133 26.52 4.15 11.30
C PHE A 133 25.83 5.21 12.14
N TRP A 134 26.32 5.34 13.37
CA TRP A 134 25.87 6.29 14.35
C TRP A 134 27.05 6.99 14.99
N THR A 135 26.90 8.25 15.29
CA THR A 135 27.80 8.95 16.19
C THR A 135 27.46 8.57 17.63
N ASP A 136 28.42 8.72 18.55
CA ASP A 136 28.18 8.45 19.98
C ASP A 136 26.98 9.26 20.53
N SER A 137 26.78 10.48 20.03
CA SER A 137 25.67 11.36 20.43
C SER A 137 24.29 10.91 19.92
N GLN A 138 24.25 10.07 18.90
CA GLN A 138 23.00 9.55 18.32
C GLN A 138 22.56 8.22 18.96
N LEU A 139 23.44 7.57 19.71
CA LEU A 139 23.10 6.33 20.39
C LEU A 139 22.11 6.57 21.56
N VAL A 140 21.20 5.63 21.74
CA VAL A 140 20.30 5.59 22.90
C VAL A 140 20.81 4.52 23.85
N ASP A 141 21.22 4.92 25.06
CA ASP A 141 21.86 4.03 26.06
C ASP A 141 23.03 3.21 25.50
N GLY A 142 23.84 3.82 24.61
CA GLY A 142 24.98 3.16 23.96
C GLY A 142 24.61 2.16 22.86
N LYS A 143 23.34 2.12 22.45
CA LYS A 143 22.78 1.19 21.46
C LYS A 143 22.22 1.92 20.25
N CYS A 144 21.99 1.14 19.19
CA CYS A 144 21.37 1.65 17.96
C CYS A 144 20.00 2.26 18.26
N PRO A 145 19.74 3.52 17.90
CA PRO A 145 18.46 4.18 18.17
C PRO A 145 17.28 3.57 17.39
N ASP A 146 17.54 2.94 16.23
CA ASP A 146 16.49 2.36 15.40
C ASP A 146 16.01 0.98 15.91
N CYS A 147 16.94 0.15 16.41
CA CYS A 147 16.59 -1.24 16.76
C CYS A 147 16.98 -1.66 18.19
N GLY A 148 17.61 -0.79 18.98
CA GLY A 148 18.03 -1.05 20.35
C GLY A 148 19.16 -2.09 20.52
N ARG A 149 19.82 -2.52 19.43
CA ARG A 149 20.88 -3.54 19.49
C ARG A 149 22.25 -2.92 19.70
N GLU A 150 23.20 -3.75 20.17
CA GLU A 150 24.60 -3.37 20.35
C GLU A 150 25.21 -2.88 19.01
N VAL A 151 26.09 -1.88 19.14
CA VAL A 151 26.91 -1.35 18.04
C VAL A 151 28.39 -1.69 18.28
N VAL A 152 29.17 -1.74 17.21
CA VAL A 152 30.61 -2.02 17.27
C VAL A 152 31.40 -0.84 16.74
N ASP A 153 32.62 -0.60 17.31
CA ASP A 153 33.56 0.37 16.74
C ASP A 153 34.08 -0.15 15.41
N MET A 154 34.01 0.68 14.37
CA MET A 154 34.49 0.35 13.04
C MET A 154 35.22 1.54 12.44
N THR A 155 36.41 1.25 11.83
CA THR A 155 37.18 2.22 11.05
C THR A 155 37.35 1.69 9.64
N GLU A 156 37.01 2.50 8.65
CA GLU A 156 37.03 2.10 7.24
C GLU A 156 37.35 3.30 6.34
N GLU A 157 38.13 3.10 5.29
CA GLU A 157 38.20 4.06 4.17
C GLU A 157 36.85 4.03 3.46
N ALA A 158 36.26 5.19 3.22
CA ALA A 158 34.94 5.27 2.62
C ALA A 158 34.75 6.55 1.81
N TYR A 159 33.78 6.53 0.92
CA TYR A 159 33.27 7.73 0.27
C TYR A 159 32.11 8.32 1.10
N PHE A 160 32.04 9.66 1.12
CA PHE A 160 31.05 10.43 1.85
C PHE A 160 30.25 11.32 0.92
N PHE A 161 28.93 11.34 1.07
CA PHE A 161 28.05 12.28 0.40
C PHE A 161 27.84 13.52 1.29
N LYS A 162 28.02 14.70 0.74
CA LYS A 162 27.88 15.99 1.43
C LYS A 162 26.43 16.33 1.75
N LEU A 163 25.78 15.52 2.57
CA LEU A 163 24.39 15.73 2.97
C LEU A 163 24.20 17.06 3.71
N SER A 164 25.21 17.46 4.51
CA SER A 164 25.22 18.72 5.25
C SER A 164 25.03 19.96 4.37
N ALA A 165 25.49 19.92 3.11
CA ALA A 165 25.34 21.01 2.13
C ALA A 165 23.88 21.29 1.73
N PHE A 166 22.97 20.39 2.04
CA PHE A 166 21.55 20.50 1.67
C PHE A 166 20.63 20.87 2.85
N SER A 167 21.17 21.09 4.05
CA SER A 167 20.40 21.30 5.28
C SER A 167 19.31 22.36 5.15
N ASP A 168 19.63 23.55 4.62
CA ASP A 168 18.66 24.65 4.49
C ASP A 168 17.58 24.34 3.45
N LYS A 169 17.96 23.78 2.30
CA LYS A 169 17.02 23.38 1.24
C LYS A 169 16.05 22.29 1.71
N LEU A 170 16.56 21.32 2.47
CA LEU A 170 15.75 20.23 3.03
C LEU A 170 14.80 20.76 4.11
N ARG A 171 15.24 21.71 4.93
CA ARG A 171 14.37 22.38 5.90
C ARG A 171 13.22 23.09 5.20
N GLU A 172 13.52 23.93 4.21
CA GLU A 172 12.51 24.64 3.43
C GLU A 172 11.52 23.69 2.77
N LEU A 173 12.02 22.59 2.17
CA LEU A 173 11.20 21.55 1.55
C LEU A 173 10.26 20.90 2.56
N LEU A 174 10.73 20.49 3.72
CA LEU A 174 9.93 19.84 4.76
C LEU A 174 8.89 20.80 5.36
N GLU A 175 9.28 22.05 5.61
CA GLU A 175 8.41 23.08 6.19
C GLU A 175 7.38 23.63 5.19
N SER A 176 7.48 23.29 3.89
CA SER A 176 6.47 23.62 2.87
C SER A 176 5.09 23.02 3.17
N GLY A 177 5.05 21.95 3.95
CA GLY A 177 3.83 21.26 4.34
C GLY A 177 3.18 20.38 3.25
N THR A 178 3.81 20.25 2.08
CA THR A 178 3.24 19.50 0.94
C THR A 178 4.04 18.26 0.56
N PHE A 179 5.31 18.20 0.97
CA PHE A 179 6.25 17.16 0.53
C PHE A 179 6.20 15.89 1.37
N LEU A 180 6.06 16.00 2.70
CA LEU A 180 6.08 14.87 3.63
C LEU A 180 4.79 14.80 4.44
N GLU A 181 4.13 13.66 4.43
CA GLU A 181 2.95 13.34 5.24
C GLU A 181 3.14 12.04 6.03
N PRO A 182 2.44 11.88 7.16
CA PRO A 182 1.68 12.89 7.90
C PRO A 182 2.60 13.95 8.56
N SER A 183 2.04 15.07 8.99
CA SER A 183 2.79 16.20 9.60
C SER A 183 3.64 15.81 10.81
N SER A 184 3.28 14.74 11.52
CA SER A 184 4.09 14.18 12.60
C SER A 184 5.49 13.77 12.12
N ARG A 185 5.63 13.30 10.88
CA ARG A 185 6.91 12.93 10.27
C ARG A 185 7.75 14.15 9.94
N VAL A 186 7.14 15.25 9.53
CA VAL A 186 7.85 16.54 9.35
C VAL A 186 8.49 16.97 10.66
N ASN A 187 7.71 16.99 11.75
CA ASN A 187 8.21 17.35 13.06
C ASN A 187 9.38 16.45 13.51
N GLU A 188 9.27 15.16 13.27
CA GLU A 188 10.32 14.17 13.58
C GLU A 188 11.61 14.47 12.78
N MET A 189 11.51 14.67 11.47
CA MET A 189 12.68 14.98 10.62
C MET A 189 13.33 16.29 10.99
N VAL A 190 12.55 17.34 11.21
CA VAL A 190 13.07 18.67 11.57
C VAL A 190 13.73 18.65 12.95
N ASN A 191 13.07 18.08 13.95
CA ASN A 191 13.58 18.14 15.33
C ASN A 191 14.78 17.21 15.56
N ASN A 192 14.75 15.99 14.97
CA ASN A 192 15.76 14.97 15.27
C ASN A 192 16.98 15.04 14.33
N PHE A 193 16.83 15.62 13.13
CA PHE A 193 17.91 15.61 12.14
C PHE A 193 18.30 17.00 11.65
N ILE A 194 17.35 17.86 11.26
CA ILE A 194 17.68 19.17 10.71
C ILE A 194 18.22 20.13 11.78
N LYS A 195 17.53 20.25 12.93
CA LYS A 195 17.92 21.18 14.01
C LYS A 195 19.27 20.85 14.64
N PRO A 196 19.61 19.55 14.91
CA PRO A 196 20.93 19.22 15.41
C PRO A 196 22.06 19.44 14.38
N GLY A 197 21.73 19.54 13.10
CA GLY A 197 22.64 19.64 11.96
C GLY A 197 22.81 18.30 11.26
N LEU A 198 22.72 18.32 9.93
CA LEU A 198 22.99 17.12 9.12
C LEU A 198 24.50 16.91 8.99
N GLU A 199 24.92 15.68 9.21
CA GLU A 199 26.30 15.24 8.96
C GLU A 199 26.39 14.60 7.57
N ASP A 200 27.60 14.58 7.00
CA ASP A 200 27.87 13.91 5.74
C ASP A 200 27.70 12.41 5.87
N LEU A 201 27.11 11.80 4.88
CA LEU A 201 26.70 10.40 4.90
C LEU A 201 27.79 9.52 4.27
N CYS A 202 28.22 8.49 4.98
CA CYS A 202 29.07 7.44 4.40
C CYS A 202 28.27 6.65 3.36
N VAL A 203 28.80 6.55 2.13
CA VAL A 203 28.09 6.00 0.95
C VAL A 203 28.83 4.90 0.23
N SER A 204 29.89 4.36 0.84
CA SER A 204 30.59 3.17 0.32
C SER A 204 31.08 2.26 1.44
N ARG A 205 31.44 1.02 1.09
CA ARG A 205 32.03 0.01 1.98
C ARG A 205 33.16 -0.72 1.29
N THR A 206 34.11 -1.18 2.11
CA THR A 206 35.20 -2.11 1.72
C THR A 206 35.12 -3.43 2.49
N SER A 207 34.30 -3.48 3.56
CA SER A 207 34.23 -4.61 4.50
C SER A 207 33.44 -5.81 3.97
N PHE A 208 32.65 -5.65 2.92
CA PHE A 208 31.94 -6.72 2.21
C PHE A 208 31.95 -6.46 0.69
N LYS A 209 31.57 -7.48 -0.11
CA LYS A 209 31.67 -7.42 -1.57
C LYS A 209 30.29 -7.50 -2.26
N TRP A 210 29.25 -7.91 -1.56
CA TRP A 210 27.90 -8.04 -2.11
C TRP A 210 27.21 -6.67 -2.15
N GLY A 211 27.42 -5.95 -3.24
CA GLY A 211 26.92 -4.60 -3.50
C GLY A 211 27.26 -4.14 -4.91
N VAL A 212 26.79 -2.97 -5.31
CA VAL A 212 27.12 -2.35 -6.60
C VAL A 212 28.58 -1.88 -6.56
N PRO A 213 29.47 -2.36 -7.44
CA PRO A 213 30.86 -1.91 -7.47
C PRO A 213 30.96 -0.43 -7.84
N VAL A 214 31.86 0.31 -7.19
CA VAL A 214 32.25 1.65 -7.64
C VAL A 214 33.16 1.48 -8.86
N ASP A 215 32.70 1.91 -10.04
CA ASP A 215 33.31 1.64 -11.34
C ASP A 215 34.76 2.20 -11.50
N PHE A 216 35.11 3.23 -10.73
CA PHE A 216 36.43 3.87 -10.74
C PHE A 216 37.30 3.52 -9.50
N ASP A 217 36.80 2.69 -8.56
CA ASP A 217 37.55 2.21 -7.38
C ASP A 217 37.02 0.84 -6.91
N ASP A 218 37.61 -0.21 -7.45
CA ASP A 218 37.19 -1.62 -7.30
C ASP A 218 37.29 -2.17 -5.85
N LYS A 219 37.88 -1.42 -4.94
CA LYS A 219 37.89 -1.75 -3.51
C LYS A 219 36.57 -1.49 -2.81
N HIS A 220 35.76 -0.59 -3.38
CA HIS A 220 34.55 -0.11 -2.78
C HIS A 220 33.31 -0.68 -3.48
N VAL A 221 32.27 -0.96 -2.68
CA VAL A 221 30.90 -1.12 -3.14
C VAL A 221 30.07 0.07 -2.67
N VAL A 222 29.09 0.47 -3.48
CA VAL A 222 28.15 1.53 -3.12
C VAL A 222 27.35 1.08 -1.92
N TYR A 223 27.22 1.95 -0.91
CA TYR A 223 26.47 1.66 0.29
C TYR A 223 24.97 1.85 0.08
N VAL A 224 24.21 1.03 0.76
CA VAL A 224 22.83 0.67 0.57
C VAL A 224 21.87 1.80 0.13
N TRP A 225 21.99 3.03 0.66
CA TRP A 225 20.95 4.04 0.41
C TRP A 225 21.06 4.73 -0.94
N ILE A 226 22.27 4.96 -1.52
CA ILE A 226 22.36 5.42 -2.92
C ILE A 226 21.87 4.31 -3.85
N ASP A 227 22.24 3.07 -3.57
CA ASP A 227 21.79 1.89 -4.29
C ASP A 227 20.25 1.77 -4.21
N ALA A 228 19.72 1.58 -3.01
CA ALA A 228 18.30 1.37 -2.80
C ALA A 228 17.43 2.51 -3.36
N LEU A 229 17.77 3.79 -3.08
CA LEU A 229 16.94 4.93 -3.48
C LEU A 229 16.93 5.17 -5.00
N SER A 230 17.99 4.78 -5.70
CA SER A 230 18.06 4.88 -7.16
C SER A 230 17.05 4.00 -7.89
N ASN A 231 16.43 3.01 -7.20
CA ASN A 231 15.42 2.13 -7.81
C ASN A 231 14.27 2.91 -8.45
N TYR A 232 13.87 4.02 -7.85
CA TYR A 232 12.71 4.82 -8.29
C TYR A 232 12.88 5.44 -9.67
N ILE A 233 14.12 5.66 -10.10
CA ILE A 233 14.45 6.18 -11.43
C ILE A 233 15.03 5.10 -12.35
N SER A 234 15.81 4.14 -11.82
CA SER A 234 16.38 3.07 -12.63
C SER A 234 15.30 2.21 -13.27
N ALA A 235 14.23 1.90 -12.51
CA ALA A 235 13.09 1.15 -13.00
C ALA A 235 12.29 1.87 -14.10
N LEU A 236 12.52 3.17 -14.32
CA LEU A 236 11.93 3.94 -15.42
C LEU A 236 12.85 4.08 -16.63
N GLY A 237 14.12 3.65 -16.53
CA GLY A 237 15.10 3.78 -17.61
C GLY A 237 16.04 4.97 -17.50
N PHE A 238 16.21 5.53 -16.29
CA PHE A 238 17.18 6.61 -16.08
C PHE A 238 18.61 6.11 -16.29
N HIS A 239 19.27 6.58 -17.35
CA HIS A 239 20.64 6.18 -17.75
C HIS A 239 20.84 4.65 -17.86
N ASN A 240 19.84 3.96 -18.35
CA ASN A 240 19.93 2.57 -18.81
C ASN A 240 19.03 2.37 -20.05
N ASP A 241 19.29 1.31 -20.81
CA ASP A 241 18.60 1.05 -22.08
C ASP A 241 17.43 0.06 -21.93
N THR A 242 17.12 -0.42 -20.72
CA THR A 242 16.10 -1.45 -20.50
C THR A 242 14.70 -0.89 -20.57
N TYR A 243 14.48 0.32 -20.03
CA TYR A 243 13.20 0.99 -20.02
C TYR A 243 13.31 2.41 -20.60
N GLN A 244 12.19 2.97 -21.05
CA GLN A 244 12.12 4.32 -21.63
C GLN A 244 10.93 5.10 -21.10
N ASP A 245 10.60 4.88 -19.84
CA ASP A 245 9.42 5.45 -19.18
C ASP A 245 9.76 6.68 -18.31
N TYR A 246 11.05 7.03 -18.18
CA TYR A 246 11.51 8.07 -17.28
C TYR A 246 10.84 9.43 -17.57
N ASP A 247 10.91 9.91 -18.81
CA ASP A 247 10.34 11.20 -19.19
C ASP A 247 8.81 11.24 -19.06
N LYS A 248 8.16 10.08 -19.10
CA LYS A 248 6.72 9.95 -18.97
C LYS A 248 6.27 9.99 -17.51
N PHE A 249 6.92 9.22 -16.63
CA PHE A 249 6.43 9.01 -15.28
C PHE A 249 7.18 9.81 -14.20
N TRP A 250 8.46 10.15 -14.40
CA TRP A 250 9.15 10.99 -13.42
C TRP A 250 8.72 12.46 -13.52
N PRO A 251 8.57 13.21 -12.41
CA PRO A 251 8.73 12.78 -11.02
C PRO A 251 7.56 11.92 -10.52
N ALA A 252 7.84 11.08 -9.52
CA ALA A 252 6.82 10.28 -8.85
C ALA A 252 5.77 11.16 -8.18
N ASP A 253 4.50 10.71 -8.24
CA ASP A 253 3.41 11.39 -7.55
C ASP A 253 3.47 11.12 -6.05
N ILE A 254 3.80 9.88 -5.64
CA ILE A 254 3.93 9.53 -4.23
C ILE A 254 4.87 8.33 -4.02
N HIS A 255 5.80 8.46 -3.08
CA HIS A 255 6.54 7.37 -2.48
C HIS A 255 5.92 7.03 -1.11
N VAL A 256 5.55 5.77 -0.92
CA VAL A 256 4.91 5.30 0.32
C VAL A 256 5.85 4.34 1.05
N MET A 257 6.07 4.54 2.34
CA MET A 257 6.92 3.67 3.15
C MET A 257 6.51 3.70 4.63
N ALA A 258 7.01 2.72 5.38
CA ALA A 258 6.89 2.73 6.83
C ALA A 258 7.84 3.77 7.47
N LYS A 259 7.47 4.23 8.65
CA LYS A 259 8.12 5.38 9.34
C LYS A 259 9.62 5.23 9.57
N GLU A 260 10.12 4.00 9.72
CA GLU A 260 11.54 3.75 10.02
C GLU A 260 12.51 4.16 8.91
N ILE A 261 12.02 4.22 7.67
CA ILE A 261 12.84 4.60 6.52
C ILE A 261 12.50 5.97 5.94
N VAL A 262 11.60 6.72 6.60
CA VAL A 262 11.20 8.07 6.17
C VAL A 262 12.41 9.00 6.08
N ARG A 263 13.36 8.94 7.04
CA ARG A 263 14.54 9.82 7.01
C ARG A 263 15.37 9.68 5.73
N PHE A 264 15.47 8.47 5.20
CA PHE A 264 16.24 8.22 3.98
C PHE A 264 15.53 8.79 2.75
N HIS A 265 14.20 8.70 2.71
CA HIS A 265 13.37 9.20 1.61
C HIS A 265 13.10 10.72 1.70
N ALA A 266 13.05 11.28 2.90
CA ALA A 266 12.74 12.69 3.11
C ALA A 266 13.98 13.59 3.22
N LEU A 267 15.17 13.02 3.49
CA LEU A 267 16.42 13.78 3.62
C LEU A 267 17.43 13.37 2.55
N ILE A 268 17.78 12.07 2.46
CA ILE A 268 18.86 11.60 1.59
C ILE A 268 18.43 11.61 0.12
N TRP A 269 17.28 11.04 -0.18
CA TRP A 269 16.77 10.99 -1.56
C TRP A 269 16.61 12.37 -2.20
N PRO A 270 15.95 13.35 -1.56
CA PRO A 270 15.85 14.69 -2.11
C PRO A 270 17.23 15.38 -2.26
N ALA A 271 18.16 15.17 -1.33
CA ALA A 271 19.50 15.71 -1.43
C ALA A 271 20.27 15.15 -2.65
N ILE A 272 20.18 13.84 -2.90
CA ILE A 272 20.77 13.18 -4.08
C ILE A 272 20.16 13.80 -5.36
N LEU A 273 18.83 13.91 -5.43
CA LEU A 273 18.14 14.47 -6.59
C LEU A 273 18.50 15.93 -6.82
N MET A 274 18.60 16.75 -5.75
CA MET A 274 19.04 18.14 -5.83
C MET A 274 20.49 18.24 -6.33
N ALA A 275 21.38 17.36 -5.86
CA ALA A 275 22.77 17.32 -6.31
C ALA A 275 22.89 16.95 -7.81
N LEU A 276 22.01 16.10 -8.29
CA LEU A 276 21.93 15.69 -9.69
C LEU A 276 21.12 16.66 -10.56
N GLU A 277 20.45 17.67 -9.96
CA GLU A 277 19.54 18.60 -10.65
C GLU A 277 18.34 17.88 -11.30
N ILE A 278 17.87 16.82 -10.64
CA ILE A 278 16.71 16.02 -11.04
C ILE A 278 15.46 16.50 -10.26
N PRO A 279 14.28 16.60 -10.88
CA PRO A 279 13.04 16.96 -10.17
C PRO A 279 12.77 16.04 -8.98
N LEU A 280 12.24 16.62 -7.89
CA LEU A 280 11.87 15.87 -6.70
C LEU A 280 10.53 15.14 -6.89
N PRO A 281 10.28 13.98 -6.20
CA PRO A 281 8.95 13.42 -6.12
C PRO A 281 7.99 14.43 -5.50
N LYS A 282 6.70 14.35 -5.86
CA LYS A 282 5.70 15.32 -5.38
C LYS A 282 5.40 15.13 -3.89
N LYS A 283 5.34 13.87 -3.44
CA LYS A 283 4.96 13.54 -2.06
C LYS A 283 5.69 12.29 -1.54
N ILE A 284 5.99 12.32 -0.25
CA ILE A 284 6.42 11.16 0.54
C ILE A 284 5.39 10.92 1.63
N TYR A 285 4.95 9.67 1.79
CA TYR A 285 4.02 9.27 2.85
C TYR A 285 4.64 8.22 3.75
N GLY A 286 4.87 8.58 5.02
CA GLY A 286 5.47 7.72 6.04
C GLY A 286 4.41 7.15 6.98
N HIS A 287 3.92 5.93 6.70
CA HIS A 287 2.91 5.28 7.53
C HIS A 287 3.47 4.68 8.84
N GLY A 288 2.58 4.38 9.78
CA GLY A 288 2.90 3.70 11.04
C GLY A 288 3.23 2.22 10.88
N TRP A 289 3.63 1.58 11.96
CA TRP A 289 3.87 0.14 12.00
C TRP A 289 2.59 -0.65 12.28
N ILE A 290 2.57 -1.89 11.79
CA ILE A 290 1.70 -2.93 12.34
C ILE A 290 2.48 -3.69 13.39
N THR A 291 1.93 -3.76 14.60
CA THR A 291 2.45 -4.54 15.71
C THR A 291 1.57 -5.77 15.98
N PHE A 292 2.10 -6.74 16.70
CA PHE A 292 1.34 -7.86 17.24
C PHE A 292 1.57 -7.90 18.76
N GLY A 293 0.51 -7.66 19.53
CA GLY A 293 0.65 -7.30 20.93
C GLY A 293 1.48 -6.01 21.06
N ASP A 294 2.32 -5.92 22.08
CA ASP A 294 3.15 -4.74 22.35
C ASP A 294 4.47 -4.70 21.55
N LYS A 295 4.65 -5.61 20.58
CA LYS A 295 5.93 -5.75 19.85
C LYS A 295 5.73 -5.65 18.34
N LYS A 296 6.71 -5.02 17.67
CA LYS A 296 6.82 -5.09 16.20
C LYS A 296 6.89 -6.54 15.77
N MET A 297 6.13 -6.88 14.70
CA MET A 297 6.19 -8.21 14.10
C MET A 297 7.61 -8.55 13.64
N SER A 298 8.11 -9.69 14.09
CA SER A 298 9.41 -10.20 13.70
C SER A 298 9.43 -11.73 13.76
N LYS A 299 9.89 -12.36 12.69
CA LYS A 299 10.04 -13.83 12.65
C LYS A 299 10.94 -14.37 13.77
N SER A 300 11.97 -13.62 14.15
CA SER A 300 12.84 -14.01 15.26
C SER A 300 12.15 -14.05 16.63
N LEU A 301 10.97 -13.42 16.74
CA LEU A 301 10.14 -13.40 17.95
C LEU A 301 8.97 -14.39 17.86
N GLY A 302 8.75 -15.04 16.68
CA GLY A 302 7.63 -15.98 16.50
C GLY A 302 6.24 -15.33 16.54
N ASN A 303 6.16 -14.00 16.35
CA ASN A 303 4.92 -13.23 16.44
C ASN A 303 4.46 -12.68 15.08
N VAL A 304 4.59 -13.48 14.02
CA VAL A 304 4.26 -13.07 12.64
C VAL A 304 2.96 -13.74 12.21
N VAL A 305 2.02 -12.94 11.75
CA VAL A 305 0.79 -13.42 11.12
C VAL A 305 1.09 -13.76 9.65
N ASP A 306 0.85 -15.03 9.28
CA ASP A 306 1.05 -15.51 7.90
C ASP A 306 -0.16 -15.13 7.03
N PRO A 307 0.03 -14.26 6.01
CA PRO A 307 -1.06 -13.83 5.14
C PRO A 307 -1.66 -14.98 4.30
N PHE A 308 -0.91 -16.02 3.97
CA PHE A 308 -1.44 -17.19 3.26
C PHE A 308 -2.45 -17.96 4.13
N VAL A 309 -2.11 -18.19 5.40
CA VAL A 309 -3.01 -18.88 6.33
C VAL A 309 -4.32 -18.13 6.51
N LEU A 310 -4.26 -16.80 6.69
CA LEU A 310 -5.46 -15.99 6.83
C LEU A 310 -6.26 -15.90 5.51
N GLY A 311 -5.58 -15.69 4.40
CA GLY A 311 -6.24 -15.56 3.11
C GLY A 311 -6.88 -16.86 2.63
N ASP A 312 -6.28 -18.04 2.88
CA ASP A 312 -6.85 -19.34 2.56
C ASP A 312 -8.11 -19.64 3.39
N ARG A 313 -8.15 -19.19 4.65
CA ARG A 313 -9.26 -19.47 5.54
C ARG A 313 -10.42 -18.48 5.43
N TYR A 314 -10.12 -17.20 5.29
CA TYR A 314 -11.13 -16.13 5.33
C TYR A 314 -11.35 -15.43 3.98
N GLY A 315 -10.51 -15.72 3.00
CA GLY A 315 -10.48 -15.04 1.70
C GLY A 315 -9.50 -13.87 1.66
N VAL A 316 -8.83 -13.72 0.53
CA VAL A 316 -7.83 -12.66 0.30
C VAL A 316 -8.47 -11.26 0.43
N ASP A 317 -9.68 -11.06 -0.11
CA ASP A 317 -10.36 -9.78 -0.04
C ASP A 317 -10.78 -9.40 1.40
N ALA A 318 -11.10 -10.38 2.25
CA ALA A 318 -11.34 -10.14 3.67
C ALA A 318 -10.06 -9.69 4.39
N LEU A 319 -8.92 -10.27 4.05
CA LEU A 319 -7.63 -9.86 4.58
C LEU A 319 -7.22 -8.46 4.07
N ARG A 320 -7.43 -8.15 2.78
CA ARG A 320 -7.21 -6.82 2.22
C ARG A 320 -8.09 -5.78 2.91
N TYR A 321 -9.36 -6.10 3.14
CA TYR A 321 -10.31 -5.25 3.86
C TYR A 321 -9.82 -4.93 5.27
N GLU A 322 -9.41 -5.94 6.05
CA GLU A 322 -8.89 -5.76 7.41
C GLU A 322 -7.67 -4.83 7.44
N ILE A 323 -6.67 -5.11 6.59
CA ILE A 323 -5.44 -4.31 6.48
C ILE A 323 -5.74 -2.83 6.22
N LEU A 324 -6.76 -2.55 5.39
CA LEU A 324 -7.10 -1.18 5.00
C LEU A 324 -8.12 -0.52 5.93
N ARG A 325 -8.91 -1.29 6.66
CA ARG A 325 -10.01 -0.80 7.49
C ARG A 325 -9.59 -0.53 8.94
N GLU A 326 -8.89 -1.48 9.58
CA GLU A 326 -8.54 -1.39 10.99
C GLU A 326 -7.16 -0.76 11.24
N MET A 327 -6.36 -0.61 10.19
CA MET A 327 -5.01 -0.08 10.31
C MET A 327 -4.96 1.37 9.85
N PRO A 328 -5.02 2.35 10.77
CA PRO A 328 -4.93 3.76 10.43
C PRO A 328 -3.55 4.05 9.84
N PHE A 329 -3.52 4.44 8.58
CA PHE A 329 -2.29 4.59 7.81
C PHE A 329 -1.33 5.65 8.38
N SER A 330 -1.84 6.62 9.13
CA SER A 330 -1.07 7.72 9.71
C SER A 330 -0.36 7.41 11.05
N SER A 331 -0.74 6.34 11.75
CA SER A 331 -0.23 5.99 13.08
C SER A 331 0.07 4.49 13.21
N ASP A 332 0.79 4.11 14.28
CA ASP A 332 0.99 2.70 14.59
C ASP A 332 -0.33 2.03 14.95
N CYS A 333 -0.45 0.76 14.61
CA CYS A 333 -1.61 -0.07 14.88
C CYS A 333 -1.20 -1.47 15.33
N THR A 334 -2.11 -2.17 15.97
CA THR A 334 -1.92 -3.55 16.39
C THR A 334 -2.92 -4.44 15.66
N PHE A 335 -2.43 -5.51 15.04
CA PHE A 335 -3.31 -6.55 14.50
C PHE A 335 -3.97 -7.30 15.68
N VAL A 336 -5.29 -7.31 15.70
CA VAL A 336 -6.09 -7.98 16.76
C VAL A 336 -6.99 -9.02 16.10
N SER A 337 -6.71 -10.29 16.33
CA SER A 337 -7.44 -11.43 15.74
C SER A 337 -8.95 -11.33 15.95
N GLU A 338 -9.38 -10.95 17.15
CA GLU A 338 -10.80 -10.80 17.47
C GLU A 338 -11.49 -9.71 16.62
N LEU A 339 -10.84 -8.55 16.44
CA LEU A 339 -11.37 -7.48 15.60
C LEU A 339 -11.48 -7.93 14.14
N PHE A 340 -10.46 -8.58 13.61
CA PHE A 340 -10.51 -9.15 12.27
C PHE A 340 -11.73 -10.07 12.08
N LEU A 341 -11.92 -11.03 12.97
CA LEU A 341 -13.04 -11.97 12.90
C LEU A 341 -14.40 -11.27 13.06
N GLN A 342 -14.48 -10.27 13.95
CA GLN A 342 -15.67 -9.43 14.07
C GLN A 342 -15.97 -8.67 12.78
N ARG A 343 -14.97 -8.08 12.11
CA ARG A 343 -15.15 -7.38 10.83
C ARG A 343 -15.62 -8.30 9.70
N VAL A 344 -15.08 -9.52 9.62
CA VAL A 344 -15.58 -10.51 8.65
C VAL A 344 -17.07 -10.76 8.86
N ASN A 345 -17.53 -10.91 10.09
CA ASN A 345 -18.94 -11.14 10.37
C ASN A 345 -19.81 -9.88 10.24
N THR A 346 -19.40 -8.76 10.83
CA THR A 346 -20.25 -7.56 10.91
C THR A 346 -20.29 -6.81 9.60
N ASP A 347 -19.14 -6.51 9.02
CA ASP A 347 -19.06 -5.65 7.86
C ASP A 347 -19.22 -6.46 6.56
N LEU A 348 -18.50 -7.56 6.41
CA LEU A 348 -18.50 -8.30 5.16
C LEU A 348 -19.70 -9.26 5.05
N ALA A 349 -19.94 -10.13 6.03
CA ALA A 349 -21.04 -11.09 5.96
C ALA A 349 -22.41 -10.46 6.22
N ASN A 350 -22.57 -9.75 7.37
CA ASN A 350 -23.87 -9.26 7.83
C ASN A 350 -24.27 -7.93 7.19
N ASN A 351 -23.35 -7.08 6.77
CA ASN A 351 -23.67 -5.81 6.13
C ASN A 351 -23.66 -5.94 4.60
N LEU A 352 -22.49 -6.05 3.96
CA LEU A 352 -22.36 -6.13 2.50
C LEU A 352 -22.99 -7.42 1.93
N GLY A 353 -22.58 -8.59 2.42
CA GLY A 353 -23.05 -9.89 1.92
C GLY A 353 -24.56 -10.07 2.09
N ASN A 354 -25.09 -9.66 3.24
CA ASN A 354 -26.53 -9.72 3.52
C ASN A 354 -27.34 -8.75 2.62
N LEU A 355 -26.84 -7.52 2.41
CA LEU A 355 -27.50 -6.57 1.49
C LEU A 355 -27.65 -7.16 0.09
N VAL A 356 -26.57 -7.69 -0.47
CA VAL A 356 -26.59 -8.31 -1.82
C VAL A 356 -27.53 -9.52 -1.86
N SER A 357 -27.40 -10.45 -0.90
CA SER A 357 -28.21 -11.67 -0.87
C SER A 357 -29.69 -11.40 -0.68
N ARG A 358 -30.07 -10.51 0.24
CA ARG A 358 -31.49 -10.13 0.48
C ARG A 358 -32.09 -9.49 -0.75
N THR A 359 -31.39 -8.53 -1.36
CA THR A 359 -31.87 -7.81 -2.54
C THR A 359 -32.10 -8.75 -3.71
N VAL A 360 -31.11 -9.58 -4.04
CA VAL A 360 -31.22 -10.57 -5.13
C VAL A 360 -32.32 -11.57 -4.86
N SER A 361 -32.42 -12.12 -3.64
CA SER A 361 -33.46 -13.09 -3.29
C SER A 361 -34.87 -12.50 -3.37
N MET A 362 -35.07 -11.26 -2.97
CA MET A 362 -36.38 -10.59 -3.09
C MET A 362 -36.75 -10.37 -4.57
N ILE A 363 -35.81 -9.98 -5.43
CA ILE A 363 -36.09 -9.84 -6.87
C ILE A 363 -36.39 -11.21 -7.50
N GLN A 364 -35.66 -12.26 -7.16
CA GLN A 364 -35.96 -13.61 -7.62
C GLN A 364 -37.33 -14.07 -7.18
N LYS A 365 -37.69 -13.82 -5.92
CA LYS A 365 -38.97 -14.25 -5.35
C LYS A 365 -40.19 -13.49 -5.88
N TYR A 366 -40.08 -12.17 -6.05
CA TYR A 366 -41.21 -11.32 -6.34
C TYR A 366 -41.31 -10.90 -7.82
N PHE A 367 -40.24 -11.04 -8.59
CA PHE A 367 -40.11 -10.63 -9.98
C PHE A 367 -39.48 -11.69 -10.89
N ASP A 368 -39.45 -12.94 -10.46
CA ASP A 368 -38.81 -14.04 -11.23
C ASP A 368 -37.41 -13.72 -11.73
N GLY A 369 -36.64 -12.95 -10.93
CA GLY A 369 -35.26 -12.57 -11.22
C GLY A 369 -35.09 -11.37 -12.16
N GLN A 370 -36.15 -10.71 -12.61
CA GLN A 370 -36.08 -9.55 -13.50
C GLN A 370 -37.08 -8.45 -13.12
N LEU A 371 -36.56 -7.25 -12.84
CA LEU A 371 -37.44 -6.11 -12.49
C LEU A 371 -38.29 -5.61 -13.69
N THR A 372 -39.45 -5.06 -13.39
CA THR A 372 -40.24 -4.27 -14.35
C THR A 372 -39.59 -2.90 -14.59
N THR A 373 -40.02 -2.18 -15.62
CA THR A 373 -39.47 -0.84 -15.94
C THR A 373 -40.19 0.31 -15.24
N GLU A 374 -41.41 0.07 -14.74
CA GLU A 374 -42.22 1.09 -14.07
C GLU A 374 -41.68 1.38 -12.66
N ARG A 375 -41.72 2.65 -12.28
CA ARG A 375 -41.23 3.12 -10.98
C ARG A 375 -42.22 4.08 -10.32
N GLN A 376 -42.30 3.98 -9.00
CA GLN A 376 -43.05 4.89 -8.16
C GLN A 376 -42.15 5.37 -7.02
N ALA A 377 -41.68 6.63 -7.13
CA ALA A 377 -40.81 7.23 -6.11
C ALA A 377 -41.59 7.58 -4.83
N ASP A 378 -40.88 7.64 -3.72
CA ASP A 378 -41.38 8.03 -2.41
C ASP A 378 -40.35 8.92 -1.69
N GLU A 379 -40.78 9.63 -0.64
CA GLU A 379 -39.93 10.51 0.13
C GLU A 379 -38.74 9.76 0.77
N LEU A 380 -38.96 8.50 1.20
CA LEU A 380 -37.91 7.65 1.78
C LEU A 380 -36.76 7.35 0.82
N ASP A 381 -37.00 7.47 -0.50
CA ASP A 381 -35.93 7.18 -1.49
C ASP A 381 -34.89 8.29 -1.54
N LYS A 382 -35.28 9.53 -1.25
CA LYS A 382 -34.43 10.73 -1.44
C LYS A 382 -33.17 10.71 -0.62
N GLU A 383 -33.25 10.27 0.64
CA GLU A 383 -32.08 10.20 1.52
C GLU A 383 -31.05 9.18 1.01
N LEU A 384 -31.52 7.99 0.58
CA LEU A 384 -30.64 6.95 0.05
C LEU A 384 -29.97 7.39 -1.26
N VAL A 385 -30.75 7.96 -2.18
CA VAL A 385 -30.25 8.44 -3.49
C VAL A 385 -29.23 9.56 -3.29
N ALA A 386 -29.55 10.56 -2.45
CA ALA A 386 -28.64 11.67 -2.17
C ALA A 386 -27.32 11.20 -1.55
N LEU A 387 -27.36 10.27 -0.58
CA LEU A 387 -26.17 9.70 0.01
C LEU A 387 -25.36 8.90 -1.02
N ALA A 388 -26.02 8.14 -1.90
CA ALA A 388 -25.34 7.38 -2.95
C ALA A 388 -24.62 8.28 -3.95
N GLU A 389 -25.18 9.45 -4.29
CA GLU A 389 -24.57 10.42 -5.20
C GLU A 389 -23.45 11.25 -4.54
N GLU A 390 -23.51 11.45 -3.22
CA GLU A 390 -22.48 12.19 -2.46
C GLU A 390 -21.25 11.35 -2.11
N THR A 391 -21.45 10.06 -1.80
CA THR A 391 -20.41 9.14 -1.30
C THR A 391 -19.19 9.06 -2.22
N PRO A 392 -19.28 9.00 -3.56
CA PRO A 392 -18.11 8.89 -4.42
C PRO A 392 -17.10 10.03 -4.23
N LYS A 393 -17.55 11.26 -4.10
CA LYS A 393 -16.66 12.43 -3.90
C LYS A 393 -15.92 12.35 -2.57
N LYS A 394 -16.59 11.92 -1.50
CA LYS A 394 -15.98 11.73 -0.19
C LYS A 394 -14.92 10.62 -0.23
N VAL A 395 -15.24 9.50 -0.88
CA VAL A 395 -14.32 8.37 -1.04
C VAL A 395 -13.07 8.77 -1.82
N GLU A 396 -13.23 9.49 -2.93
CA GLU A 396 -12.10 9.99 -3.73
C GLU A 396 -11.19 10.92 -2.93
N GLU A 397 -11.76 11.89 -2.22
CA GLU A 397 -11.00 12.80 -1.34
C GLU A 397 -10.16 12.03 -0.32
N LYS A 398 -10.74 10.99 0.29
CA LYS A 398 -10.04 10.16 1.27
C LYS A 398 -8.92 9.34 0.63
N ILE A 399 -9.16 8.71 -0.52
CA ILE A 399 -8.12 7.92 -1.21
C ILE A 399 -6.97 8.82 -1.67
N ASP A 400 -7.28 10.00 -2.24
CA ASP A 400 -6.27 10.95 -2.72
C ASP A 400 -5.36 11.47 -1.60
N ASN A 401 -5.84 11.47 -0.35
CA ASN A 401 -5.09 11.83 0.85
C ASN A 401 -4.58 10.60 1.66
N MET A 402 -4.59 9.41 1.10
CA MET A 402 -4.14 8.16 1.75
C MET A 402 -4.95 7.79 3.02
N HIS A 403 -6.16 8.31 3.20
CA HIS A 403 -7.06 7.99 4.29
C HIS A 403 -7.97 6.79 3.93
N LEU A 404 -7.36 5.64 3.68
CA LEU A 404 -8.03 4.47 3.11
C LEU A 404 -9.09 3.87 4.05
N SER A 405 -8.85 3.88 5.35
CA SER A 405 -9.82 3.43 6.36
C SER A 405 -11.07 4.31 6.38
N ASP A 406 -10.88 5.64 6.25
CA ASP A 406 -12.01 6.59 6.19
C ASP A 406 -12.80 6.43 4.89
N ALA A 407 -12.12 6.19 3.77
CA ALA A 407 -12.78 5.89 2.50
C ALA A 407 -13.69 4.65 2.61
N LEU A 408 -13.20 3.58 3.22
CA LEU A 408 -14.01 2.39 3.52
C LEU A 408 -15.19 2.71 4.45
N ALA A 409 -14.99 3.57 5.46
CA ALA A 409 -16.07 3.98 6.36
C ALA A 409 -17.20 4.70 5.62
N GLU A 410 -16.89 5.60 4.67
CA GLU A 410 -17.90 6.27 3.85
C GLU A 410 -18.69 5.26 2.98
N ILE A 411 -18.01 4.29 2.38
CA ILE A 411 -18.70 3.26 1.56
C ILE A 411 -19.60 2.38 2.44
N PHE A 412 -19.12 1.96 3.61
CA PHE A 412 -19.92 1.13 4.52
C PHE A 412 -21.05 1.89 5.21
N ASN A 413 -20.95 3.22 5.34
CA ASN A 413 -22.07 4.07 5.74
C ASN A 413 -23.21 4.01 4.70
N LEU A 414 -22.89 4.08 3.41
CA LEU A 414 -23.88 3.92 2.34
C LEU A 414 -24.53 2.52 2.35
N ILE A 415 -23.72 1.45 2.52
CA ILE A 415 -24.22 0.08 2.62
C ILE A 415 -25.14 -0.09 3.83
N SER A 416 -24.79 0.48 4.97
CA SER A 416 -25.60 0.45 6.20
C SER A 416 -26.91 1.20 6.01
N ARG A 417 -26.88 2.36 5.32
CA ARG A 417 -28.11 3.12 4.99
C ARG A 417 -29.03 2.29 4.08
N ALA A 418 -28.49 1.54 3.12
CA ALA A 418 -29.27 0.66 2.26
C ALA A 418 -29.93 -0.48 3.06
N ASN A 419 -29.25 -1.10 4.01
CA ASN A 419 -29.86 -2.10 4.89
C ASN A 419 -30.99 -1.50 5.74
N LYS A 420 -30.80 -0.29 6.30
CA LYS A 420 -31.86 0.43 7.02
C LYS A 420 -33.04 0.76 6.12
N TYR A 421 -32.81 1.15 4.86
CA TYR A 421 -33.86 1.41 3.88
C TYR A 421 -34.72 0.18 3.59
N ILE A 422 -34.16 -1.04 3.60
CA ILE A 422 -34.95 -2.27 3.52
C ILE A 422 -35.93 -2.38 4.69
N ASP A 423 -35.49 -2.07 5.91
CA ASP A 423 -36.32 -2.19 7.11
C ASP A 423 -37.40 -1.11 7.17
N GLU A 424 -37.09 0.10 6.67
CA GLU A 424 -38.06 1.22 6.59
C GLU A 424 -39.13 0.99 5.52
N THR A 425 -38.75 0.47 4.35
CA THR A 425 -39.65 0.27 3.21
C THR A 425 -40.42 -1.05 3.27
N THR A 426 -40.00 -1.97 4.13
CA THR A 426 -40.63 -3.30 4.35
C THR A 426 -41.08 -3.99 3.04
N PRO A 427 -40.13 -4.35 2.11
CA PRO A 427 -40.47 -4.89 0.79
C PRO A 427 -41.33 -6.15 0.84
N TRP A 428 -41.22 -6.95 1.90
CA TRP A 428 -42.07 -8.13 2.13
C TRP A 428 -43.54 -7.80 2.43
N ALA A 429 -43.81 -6.60 2.93
CA ALA A 429 -45.17 -6.10 3.12
C ALA A 429 -45.73 -5.57 1.80
N LEU A 430 -44.94 -4.78 1.05
CA LEU A 430 -45.32 -4.31 -0.29
C LEU A 430 -45.64 -5.47 -1.25
N ALA A 431 -44.90 -6.58 -1.15
CA ALA A 431 -45.10 -7.76 -1.99
C ALA A 431 -46.45 -8.50 -1.77
N LYS A 432 -47.18 -8.18 -0.70
CA LYS A 432 -48.50 -8.78 -0.42
C LYS A 432 -49.65 -8.07 -1.11
N ASP A 433 -49.41 -6.88 -1.63
CA ASP A 433 -50.41 -6.03 -2.30
C ASP A 433 -49.99 -5.75 -3.74
N GLU A 434 -50.70 -6.32 -4.70
CA GLU A 434 -50.39 -6.15 -6.12
C GLU A 434 -50.45 -4.68 -6.58
N SER A 435 -51.23 -3.83 -5.93
CA SER A 435 -51.24 -2.39 -6.21
C SER A 435 -49.93 -1.69 -5.86
N GLN A 436 -49.11 -2.27 -4.99
CA GLN A 436 -47.80 -1.78 -4.56
C GLN A 436 -46.62 -2.35 -5.38
N ARG A 437 -46.92 -3.13 -6.42
CA ARG A 437 -45.86 -3.81 -7.22
C ARG A 437 -44.88 -2.83 -7.84
N THR A 438 -45.33 -1.69 -8.35
CA THR A 438 -44.49 -0.63 -8.91
C THR A 438 -43.62 0.02 -7.83
N ARG A 439 -44.18 0.24 -6.62
CA ARG A 439 -43.41 0.74 -5.47
C ARG A 439 -42.35 -0.26 -5.03
N LEU A 440 -42.70 -1.53 -4.94
CA LEU A 440 -41.74 -2.62 -4.64
C LEU A 440 -40.59 -2.67 -5.66
N ALA A 441 -40.90 -2.56 -6.96
CA ALA A 441 -39.88 -2.52 -8.01
C ALA A 441 -38.94 -1.33 -7.85
N THR A 442 -39.43 -0.17 -7.42
CA THR A 442 -38.60 1.01 -7.12
C THR A 442 -37.67 0.75 -5.96
N VAL A 443 -38.18 0.23 -4.83
CA VAL A 443 -37.37 -0.10 -3.66
C VAL A 443 -36.23 -1.05 -4.03
N LEU A 444 -36.51 -2.13 -4.75
CA LEU A 444 -35.51 -3.12 -5.13
C LEU A 444 -34.50 -2.57 -6.15
N TYR A 445 -34.92 -1.71 -7.07
CA TYR A 445 -34.04 -1.02 -8.00
C TYR A 445 -33.08 -0.07 -7.27
N ASN A 446 -33.58 0.71 -6.31
CA ASN A 446 -32.76 1.61 -5.50
C ASN A 446 -31.69 0.85 -4.71
N LEU A 447 -32.03 -0.34 -4.21
CA LEU A 447 -31.04 -1.23 -3.55
C LEU A 447 -30.00 -1.74 -4.53
N LEU A 448 -30.39 -2.17 -5.75
CA LEU A 448 -29.44 -2.61 -6.78
C LEU A 448 -28.47 -1.48 -7.18
N GLU A 449 -28.97 -0.28 -7.38
CA GLU A 449 -28.13 0.88 -7.71
C GLU A 449 -27.15 1.23 -6.58
N THR A 450 -27.60 1.16 -5.33
CA THR A 450 -26.74 1.39 -4.18
C THR A 450 -25.65 0.30 -4.07
N ILE A 451 -25.99 -0.97 -4.33
CA ILE A 451 -25.02 -2.07 -4.40
C ILE A 451 -24.03 -1.84 -5.54
N ARG A 452 -24.50 -1.42 -6.72
CA ARG A 452 -23.62 -1.09 -7.86
C ARG A 452 -22.62 -0.02 -7.49
N ILE A 453 -23.07 1.15 -7.02
CA ILE A 453 -22.20 2.26 -6.63
C ILE A 453 -21.19 1.81 -5.56
N SER A 454 -21.68 1.19 -4.49
CA SER A 454 -20.81 0.70 -3.40
C SER A 454 -19.78 -0.31 -3.90
N SER A 455 -20.15 -1.24 -4.78
CA SER A 455 -19.23 -2.26 -5.30
C SER A 455 -18.20 -1.70 -6.27
N VAL A 456 -18.53 -0.68 -7.07
CA VAL A 456 -17.53 0.03 -7.90
C VAL A 456 -16.53 0.76 -7.02
N LEU A 457 -16.98 1.44 -5.97
CA LEU A 457 -16.11 2.12 -5.01
C LEU A 457 -15.24 1.14 -4.20
N LEU A 458 -15.74 -0.07 -3.91
CA LEU A 458 -15.00 -1.13 -3.20
C LEU A 458 -14.02 -1.89 -4.09
N GLN A 459 -14.12 -1.82 -5.40
CA GLN A 459 -13.29 -2.60 -6.32
C GLN A 459 -11.78 -2.40 -6.09
N PRO A 460 -11.24 -1.21 -5.84
CA PRO A 460 -9.82 -1.05 -5.53
C PRO A 460 -9.38 -1.76 -4.25
N PHE A 461 -10.27 -1.89 -3.28
CA PHE A 461 -10.01 -2.51 -1.96
C PHE A 461 -10.14 -4.03 -2.00
N MET A 462 -11.19 -4.55 -2.64
CA MET A 462 -11.57 -5.98 -2.69
C MET A 462 -11.77 -6.45 -4.14
N PRO A 463 -10.71 -6.50 -4.96
CA PRO A 463 -10.83 -6.66 -6.41
C PRO A 463 -11.37 -8.02 -6.88
N ALA A 464 -11.29 -9.07 -6.06
CA ALA A 464 -11.77 -10.40 -6.43
C ALA A 464 -13.28 -10.58 -6.20
N THR A 465 -13.84 -9.93 -5.18
CA THR A 465 -15.26 -10.09 -4.81
C THR A 465 -16.20 -9.24 -5.67
N MET A 466 -15.78 -8.04 -6.09
CA MET A 466 -16.66 -7.11 -6.77
C MET A 466 -17.20 -7.62 -8.12
N PRO A 467 -16.42 -8.30 -8.98
CA PRO A 467 -16.94 -8.90 -10.21
C PRO A 467 -18.06 -9.91 -9.98
N GLU A 468 -18.02 -10.68 -8.89
CA GLU A 468 -19.12 -11.59 -8.54
C GLU A 468 -20.38 -10.83 -8.12
N ILE A 469 -20.26 -9.72 -7.39
CA ILE A 469 -21.39 -8.84 -7.08
C ILE A 469 -22.02 -8.30 -8.37
N TRP A 470 -21.20 -7.77 -9.30
CA TRP A 470 -21.67 -7.23 -10.58
C TRP A 470 -22.44 -8.26 -11.40
N LYS A 471 -21.93 -9.48 -11.48
CA LYS A 471 -22.62 -10.60 -12.13
C LYS A 471 -23.99 -10.87 -11.49
N ARG A 472 -24.08 -10.84 -10.15
CA ARG A 472 -25.33 -11.10 -9.43
C ARG A 472 -26.38 -10.02 -9.64
N ILE A 473 -25.99 -8.76 -9.74
CA ILE A 473 -26.90 -7.64 -9.96
C ILE A 473 -27.15 -7.33 -11.45
N GLY A 474 -26.52 -8.09 -12.36
CA GLY A 474 -26.68 -7.92 -13.80
C GLY A 474 -26.00 -6.65 -14.35
N ALA A 475 -24.94 -6.15 -13.68
CA ALA A 475 -24.16 -5.01 -14.13
C ALA A 475 -23.03 -5.47 -15.06
N GLY A 476 -22.90 -4.82 -16.21
CA GLY A 476 -21.81 -5.02 -17.17
C GLY A 476 -20.72 -3.95 -17.04
N ASP A 477 -19.73 -3.99 -17.94
CA ASP A 477 -18.58 -3.07 -17.92
C ASP A 477 -18.97 -1.60 -18.00
N LYS A 478 -20.08 -1.29 -18.69
CA LYS A 478 -20.57 0.09 -18.82
C LYS A 478 -21.13 0.62 -17.50
N GLU A 479 -21.86 -0.20 -16.76
CA GLU A 479 -22.50 0.15 -15.50
C GLU A 479 -21.50 0.15 -14.34
N THR A 480 -20.37 -0.53 -14.49
CA THR A 480 -19.31 -0.66 -13.46
C THR A 480 -18.09 0.23 -13.72
N ALA A 481 -18.12 1.04 -14.78
CA ALA A 481 -17.09 2.05 -15.03
C ALA A 481 -17.13 3.12 -13.92
N TRP A 482 -15.94 3.58 -13.47
CA TRP A 482 -15.83 4.53 -12.35
C TRP A 482 -16.66 5.80 -12.54
N ASN A 483 -16.71 6.34 -13.75
CA ASN A 483 -17.47 7.56 -14.04
C ASN A 483 -18.99 7.42 -13.86
N THR A 484 -19.51 6.21 -13.70
CA THR A 484 -20.95 5.97 -13.49
C THR A 484 -21.38 6.11 -12.03
N VAL A 485 -20.44 6.21 -11.09
CA VAL A 485 -20.79 6.31 -9.65
C VAL A 485 -21.35 7.68 -9.24
N TYR A 486 -21.18 8.70 -10.07
CA TYR A 486 -21.62 10.07 -9.75
C TYR A 486 -23.10 10.33 -10.03
N ALA A 487 -23.79 9.38 -10.66
CA ALA A 487 -25.20 9.47 -10.96
C ALA A 487 -25.92 8.19 -10.56
N PHE A 488 -27.08 8.34 -9.96
CA PHE A 488 -27.96 7.23 -9.63
C PHE A 488 -28.78 6.80 -10.86
N GLY A 489 -28.96 5.49 -11.07
CA GLY A 489 -29.80 4.97 -12.15
C GLY A 489 -29.05 4.50 -13.39
N ALA A 490 -27.79 4.06 -13.26
CA ALA A 490 -27.01 3.55 -14.39
C ALA A 490 -27.37 2.10 -14.77
N LEU A 491 -27.89 1.28 -13.85
CA LEU A 491 -28.39 -0.06 -14.19
C LEU A 491 -29.60 0.01 -15.13
N PRO A 492 -29.78 -0.99 -16.02
CA PRO A 492 -31.00 -1.12 -16.79
C PRO A 492 -32.25 -1.14 -15.89
N GLN A 493 -33.32 -0.44 -16.27
CA GLN A 493 -34.54 -0.41 -15.48
C GLN A 493 -35.15 -1.80 -15.26
N ASN A 494 -34.97 -2.71 -16.22
CA ASN A 494 -35.38 -4.10 -16.16
C ASN A 494 -34.20 -5.02 -15.76
N ALA A 495 -33.34 -4.60 -14.83
CA ALA A 495 -32.18 -5.35 -14.37
C ALA A 495 -32.55 -6.79 -14.04
N LYS A 496 -31.71 -7.72 -14.51
CA LYS A 496 -31.84 -9.16 -14.26
C LYS A 496 -30.78 -9.61 -13.26
N VAL A 497 -31.22 -10.31 -12.22
CA VAL A 497 -30.32 -10.75 -11.14
C VAL A 497 -30.10 -12.27 -11.18
N THR A 498 -28.96 -12.69 -10.65
CA THR A 498 -28.60 -14.11 -10.51
C THR A 498 -28.22 -14.40 -9.06
N GLY A 499 -28.75 -15.48 -8.49
CA GLY A 499 -28.37 -15.93 -7.15
C GLY A 499 -26.97 -16.54 -7.11
N GLY A 500 -26.49 -16.82 -5.91
CA GLY A 500 -25.21 -17.48 -5.69
C GLY A 500 -24.99 -17.76 -4.21
N ASP A 501 -23.88 -18.46 -3.90
CA ASP A 501 -23.46 -18.74 -2.54
C ASP A 501 -23.14 -17.46 -1.74
N PRO A 502 -23.13 -17.50 -0.41
CA PRO A 502 -22.73 -16.35 0.39
C PRO A 502 -21.37 -15.79 -0.05
N LEU A 503 -21.30 -14.46 -0.30
CA LEU A 503 -20.03 -13.80 -0.67
C LEU A 503 -18.97 -13.92 0.42
N PHE A 504 -19.43 -13.80 1.67
CA PHE A 504 -18.62 -13.98 2.87
C PHE A 504 -19.43 -14.88 3.82
N PRO A 505 -18.98 -16.10 4.11
CA PRO A 505 -19.65 -16.97 5.06
C PRO A 505 -19.51 -16.44 6.48
N ARG A 506 -20.57 -16.60 7.28
CA ARG A 506 -20.48 -16.30 8.71
C ARG A 506 -19.57 -17.30 9.40
N ILE A 507 -18.73 -16.80 10.29
CA ILE A 507 -17.77 -17.59 11.05
C ILE A 507 -18.14 -17.64 12.55
N ASN A 508 -17.75 -18.71 13.22
CA ASN A 508 -17.85 -18.81 14.68
C ASN A 508 -16.60 -18.20 15.31
N ILE A 509 -16.72 -16.99 15.84
CA ILE A 509 -15.58 -16.20 16.37
C ILE A 509 -14.81 -17.01 17.44
N GLN A 510 -15.48 -17.69 18.37
CA GLN A 510 -14.79 -18.44 19.42
C GLN A 510 -13.94 -19.59 18.85
N GLN A 511 -14.49 -20.34 17.91
CA GLN A 511 -13.78 -21.43 17.26
C GLN A 511 -12.59 -20.91 16.41
N GLU A 512 -12.77 -19.77 15.75
CA GLU A 512 -11.70 -19.16 14.94
C GLU A 512 -10.58 -18.54 15.79
N LEU A 513 -10.91 -17.99 16.97
CA LEU A 513 -9.90 -17.54 17.92
C LEU A 513 -9.04 -18.69 18.45
N GLU A 514 -9.67 -19.84 18.76
CA GLU A 514 -8.95 -21.07 19.15
C GLU A 514 -8.02 -21.56 18.03
N TYR A 515 -8.49 -21.51 16.77
CA TYR A 515 -7.65 -21.83 15.62
C TYR A 515 -6.47 -20.85 15.47
N MET A 516 -6.72 -19.55 15.53
CA MET A 516 -5.67 -18.52 15.39
C MET A 516 -4.65 -18.55 16.54
N ALA A 517 -5.04 -18.98 17.73
CA ALA A 517 -4.13 -19.18 18.85
C ALA A 517 -3.23 -20.42 18.71
N ALA A 518 -3.63 -21.37 17.85
CA ALA A 518 -2.90 -22.62 17.62
C ALA A 518 -1.87 -22.55 16.47
N ILE A 519 -1.91 -21.50 15.65
CA ILE A 519 -1.00 -21.26 14.51
C ILE A 519 0.02 -20.16 14.85
#